data_c63a7fce687a98e6e9d1e18b96159606
#
_entry.id   c63a7fce687a98e6e9d1e18b96159606
#
_cell.length_a   1.000
_cell.length_b   1.000
_cell.length_c   1.000
_cell.angle_alpha   90.00
_cell.angle_beta   90.00
_cell.angle_gamma   90.00
#
_symmetry.space_group_name_H-M   'P 1'
#
loop_
_entity.id
_entity.type
_entity.pdbx_description
1 polymer ?
#
loop_
_entity_poly.entity_id
_entity_poly.type
_entity_poly.pdbx_seq_one_letter_code
_entity_poly.pdbx_strand_id
1 'polypeptide(L)'
;MLVKRRTTVRLYIKYDDMLAWIIANYVELIGATLGLLFLYLEIKENVWLWPVGLLSSAFYVAIFFSAKFYADMGLQLYYVLISIYGWYRWWRGSGEGEPDNLPIVRLNGRLAVALSLIATLLFLGIAEILKRYTDSPVPYWDSFTTSLGIVATWMLAKKIIDMWWIWVIANFVSLCLYYWKGLYPSVVLFFFYTVMSVVGYYSWRKRLAEQQVAYDRI
;
A
#
# COMPACT_ATOMS: atom_id res chain seq x y z
N MET A 1 -42.40 13.60 29.40
CA MET A 1 -42.44 13.73 27.92
C MET A 1 -41.34 14.63 27.32
N LEU A 2 -40.74 15.56 28.07
CA LEU A 2 -39.70 16.49 27.61
C LEU A 2 -38.27 15.90 27.47
N VAL A 3 -37.93 14.86 28.25
CA VAL A 3 -36.60 14.26 28.22
C VAL A 3 -36.35 13.47 26.91
N LYS A 4 -37.38 12.79 26.38
CA LYS A 4 -37.29 12.00 25.13
C LYS A 4 -37.07 12.90 23.89
N ARG A 5 -37.64 14.12 23.88
CA ARG A 5 -37.43 15.07 22.77
C ARG A 5 -36.01 15.64 22.72
N ARG A 6 -35.39 15.92 23.89
CA ARG A 6 -34.01 16.43 23.91
C ARG A 6 -32.97 15.41 23.44
N THR A 7 -33.20 14.12 23.74
CA THR A 7 -32.31 13.03 23.31
C THR A 7 -32.40 12.81 21.78
N THR A 8 -33.62 12.86 21.22
CA THR A 8 -33.86 12.69 19.77
C THR A 8 -33.25 13.84 18.96
N VAL A 9 -33.40 15.11 19.42
CA VAL A 9 -32.81 16.26 18.77
C VAL A 9 -31.28 16.24 18.86
N ARG A 10 -30.69 15.83 20.00
CA ARG A 10 -29.25 15.69 20.15
C ARG A 10 -28.66 14.56 19.28
N LEU A 11 -29.39 13.47 19.08
CA LEU A 11 -29.02 12.40 18.16
C LEU A 11 -29.09 12.87 16.71
N TYR A 12 -30.12 13.64 16.34
CA TYR A 12 -30.31 14.17 14.99
C TYR A 12 -29.19 15.16 14.60
N ILE A 13 -28.86 16.10 15.47
CA ILE A 13 -27.73 17.04 15.27
C ILE A 13 -26.40 16.28 15.14
N LYS A 14 -26.19 15.23 15.93
CA LYS A 14 -24.98 14.40 15.85
C LYS A 14 -24.90 13.58 14.56
N TYR A 15 -26.05 13.19 13.99
CA TYR A 15 -26.13 12.50 12.68
C TYR A 15 -25.81 13.45 11.52
N ASP A 16 -26.33 14.67 11.54
CA ASP A 16 -26.08 15.68 10.52
C ASP A 16 -24.60 16.10 10.51
N ASP A 17 -24.01 16.29 11.69
CA ASP A 17 -22.57 16.57 11.83
C ASP A 17 -21.69 15.41 11.33
N MET A 18 -22.09 14.16 11.60
CA MET A 18 -21.38 12.97 11.15
C MET A 18 -21.50 12.79 9.63
N LEU A 19 -22.68 12.98 9.04
CA LEU A 19 -22.89 12.93 7.60
C LEU A 19 -22.11 14.03 6.88
N ALA A 20 -22.11 15.25 7.40
CA ALA A 20 -21.33 16.35 6.86
C ALA A 20 -19.83 16.05 6.91
N TRP A 21 -19.35 15.45 8.01
CA TRP A 21 -17.96 15.04 8.12
C TRP A 21 -17.60 13.92 7.13
N ILE A 22 -18.46 12.89 6.97
CA ILE A 22 -18.25 11.81 5.99
C ILE A 22 -18.20 12.38 4.57
N ILE A 23 -19.12 13.28 4.23
CA ILE A 23 -19.15 13.94 2.91
C ILE A 23 -17.90 14.80 2.68
N ALA A 24 -17.39 15.47 3.72
CA ALA A 24 -16.17 16.26 3.62
C ALA A 24 -14.89 15.39 3.46
N ASN A 25 -14.89 14.15 3.97
CA ASN A 25 -13.71 13.28 4.04
C ASN A 25 -13.87 12.00 3.22
N TYR A 26 -14.84 11.91 2.30
CA TYR A 26 -15.15 10.68 1.57
C TYR A 26 -13.96 10.10 0.78
N VAL A 27 -13.11 10.96 0.23
CA VAL A 27 -11.92 10.54 -0.54
C VAL A 27 -10.93 9.80 0.36
N GLU A 28 -10.68 10.34 1.58
CA GLU A 28 -9.79 9.72 2.57
C GLU A 28 -10.37 8.38 3.07
N LEU A 29 -11.69 8.35 3.32
CA LEU A 29 -12.38 7.13 3.78
C LEU A 29 -12.34 6.03 2.72
N ILE A 30 -12.59 6.37 1.46
CA ILE A 30 -12.49 5.42 0.34
C ILE A 30 -11.05 4.93 0.22
N GLY A 31 -10.07 5.85 0.24
CA GLY A 31 -8.64 5.49 0.15
C GLY A 31 -8.19 4.57 1.28
N ALA A 32 -8.54 4.88 2.53
CA ALA A 32 -8.22 4.04 3.68
C ALA A 32 -8.88 2.66 3.59
N THR A 33 -10.15 2.60 3.17
CA THR A 33 -10.89 1.34 3.02
C THR A 33 -10.28 0.46 1.93
N LEU A 34 -9.97 1.04 0.77
CA LEU A 34 -9.31 0.32 -0.33
C LEU A 34 -7.91 -0.14 0.06
N GLY A 35 -7.16 0.68 0.80
CA GLY A 35 -5.83 0.33 1.29
C GLY A 35 -5.85 -0.84 2.28
N LEU A 36 -6.80 -0.86 3.22
CA LEU A 36 -6.98 -1.97 4.17
C LEU A 36 -7.45 -3.25 3.46
N LEU A 37 -8.36 -3.12 2.48
CA LEU A 37 -8.79 -4.24 1.66
C LEU A 37 -7.63 -4.81 0.84
N PHE A 38 -6.83 -3.95 0.21
CA PHE A 38 -5.63 -4.35 -0.53
C PHE A 38 -4.68 -5.13 0.38
N LEU A 39 -4.34 -4.58 1.55
CA LEU A 39 -3.46 -5.23 2.53
C LEU A 39 -4.02 -6.59 3.01
N TYR A 40 -5.31 -6.68 3.26
CA TYR A 40 -5.96 -7.95 3.62
C TYR A 40 -5.80 -8.99 2.52
N LEU A 41 -6.05 -8.62 1.26
CA LEU A 41 -5.92 -9.50 0.11
C LEU A 41 -4.44 -9.89 -0.12
N GLU A 42 -3.50 -8.96 0.14
CA GLU A 42 -2.05 -9.20 0.06
C GLU A 42 -1.60 -10.26 1.07
N ILE A 43 -2.04 -10.15 2.33
CA ILE A 43 -1.75 -11.16 3.37
C ILE A 43 -2.32 -12.52 3.00
N LYS A 44 -3.49 -12.56 2.35
CA LYS A 44 -4.15 -13.79 1.90
C LYS A 44 -3.60 -14.32 0.57
N GLU A 45 -2.65 -13.64 -0.07
CA GLU A 45 -2.15 -13.92 -1.42
C GLU A 45 -3.26 -14.00 -2.48
N ASN A 46 -4.32 -13.26 -2.29
CA ASN A 46 -5.47 -13.31 -3.17
C ASN A 46 -5.23 -12.44 -4.41
N VAL A 47 -5.39 -13.01 -5.61
CA VAL A 47 -5.17 -12.32 -6.89
C VAL A 47 -6.01 -11.04 -7.05
N TRP A 48 -7.15 -10.95 -6.36
CA TRP A 48 -8.03 -9.79 -6.39
C TRP A 48 -7.40 -8.52 -5.80
N LEU A 49 -6.26 -8.63 -5.11
CA LEU A 49 -5.51 -7.43 -4.68
C LEU A 49 -5.14 -6.53 -5.87
N TRP A 50 -4.84 -7.14 -7.03
CA TRP A 50 -4.40 -6.39 -8.22
C TRP A 50 -5.52 -5.56 -8.85
N PRO A 51 -6.75 -6.09 -9.11
CA PRO A 51 -7.90 -5.27 -9.50
C PRO A 51 -8.22 -4.15 -8.50
N VAL A 52 -8.16 -4.41 -7.20
CA VAL A 52 -8.38 -3.39 -6.16
C VAL A 52 -7.31 -2.29 -6.25
N GLY A 53 -6.03 -2.67 -6.37
CA GLY A 53 -4.92 -1.73 -6.55
C GLY A 53 -5.05 -0.92 -7.84
N LEU A 54 -5.42 -1.58 -8.94
CA LEU A 54 -5.64 -0.93 -10.24
C LEU A 54 -6.74 0.14 -10.17
N LEU A 55 -7.90 -0.21 -9.60
CA LEU A 55 -9.03 0.72 -9.46
C LEU A 55 -8.68 1.89 -8.54
N SER A 56 -8.04 1.62 -7.41
CA SER A 56 -7.58 2.64 -6.48
C SER A 56 -6.61 3.61 -7.16
N SER A 57 -5.57 3.09 -7.81
CA SER A 57 -4.56 3.92 -8.46
C SER A 57 -5.13 4.72 -9.63
N ALA A 58 -6.01 4.13 -10.46
CA ALA A 58 -6.69 4.84 -11.54
C ALA A 58 -7.56 5.99 -11.03
N PHE A 59 -8.25 5.80 -9.91
CA PHE A 59 -9.02 6.85 -9.25
C PHE A 59 -8.13 8.01 -8.80
N TYR A 60 -6.99 7.70 -8.15
CA TYR A 60 -6.04 8.74 -7.74
C TYR A 60 -5.33 9.42 -8.90
N VAL A 61 -5.08 8.74 -10.04
CA VAL A 61 -4.59 9.39 -11.27
C VAL A 61 -5.53 10.52 -11.69
N ALA A 62 -6.85 10.27 -11.71
CA ALA A 62 -7.84 11.28 -12.09
C ALA A 62 -7.87 12.46 -11.10
N ILE A 63 -7.78 12.18 -9.79
CA ILE A 63 -7.72 13.22 -8.75
C ILE A 63 -6.48 14.08 -8.91
N PHE A 64 -5.30 13.48 -9.00
CA PHE A 64 -4.03 14.21 -9.08
C PHE A 64 -3.88 14.97 -10.40
N PHE A 65 -4.40 14.44 -11.50
CA PHE A 65 -4.48 15.17 -12.76
C PHE A 65 -5.32 16.44 -12.61
N SER A 66 -6.52 16.34 -12.02
CA SER A 66 -7.41 17.49 -11.79
C SER A 66 -6.82 18.51 -10.81
N ALA A 67 -6.07 18.03 -9.81
CA ALA A 67 -5.39 18.86 -8.83
C ALA A 67 -4.03 19.42 -9.33
N LYS A 68 -3.57 19.02 -10.53
CA LYS A 68 -2.27 19.38 -11.13
C LYS A 68 -1.05 18.88 -10.33
N PHE A 69 -1.21 17.82 -9.55
CA PHE A 69 -0.13 17.13 -8.83
C PHE A 69 0.50 16.06 -9.73
N TYR A 70 1.27 16.48 -10.72
CA TYR A 70 1.79 15.58 -11.77
C TYR A 70 2.82 14.56 -11.27
N ALA A 71 3.58 14.88 -10.22
CA ALA A 71 4.52 13.95 -9.61
C ALA A 71 3.80 12.79 -8.93
N ASP A 72 2.76 13.08 -8.13
CA ASP A 72 1.91 12.07 -7.48
C ASP A 72 1.14 11.25 -8.51
N MET A 73 0.64 11.90 -9.57
CA MET A 73 0.02 11.21 -10.71
C MET A 73 1.00 10.23 -11.36
N GLY A 74 2.26 10.60 -11.54
CA GLY A 74 3.30 9.72 -12.09
C GLY A 74 3.52 8.46 -11.24
N LEU A 75 3.51 8.58 -9.92
CA LEU A 75 3.57 7.44 -9.00
C LEU A 75 2.33 6.54 -9.14
N GLN A 76 1.14 7.13 -9.24
CA GLN A 76 -0.07 6.34 -9.43
C GLN A 76 -0.11 5.62 -10.78
N LEU A 77 0.43 6.23 -11.84
CA LEU A 77 0.61 5.55 -13.13
C LEU A 77 1.54 4.33 -13.00
N TYR A 78 2.62 4.43 -12.22
CA TYR A 78 3.43 3.25 -11.90
C TYR A 78 2.59 2.16 -11.22
N TYR A 79 1.76 2.51 -10.22
CA TYR A 79 0.91 1.53 -9.54
C TYR A 79 -0.16 0.93 -10.45
N VAL A 80 -0.68 1.66 -11.42
CA VAL A 80 -1.56 1.11 -12.48
C VAL A 80 -0.80 0.05 -13.30
N LEU A 81 0.39 0.38 -13.78
CA LEU A 81 1.18 -0.52 -14.62
C LEU A 81 1.61 -1.79 -13.86
N ILE A 82 2.09 -1.64 -12.62
CA ILE A 82 2.51 -2.78 -11.81
C ILE A 82 1.32 -3.65 -11.39
N SER A 83 0.13 -3.08 -11.22
CA SER A 83 -1.08 -3.83 -10.92
C SER A 83 -1.51 -4.70 -12.11
N ILE A 84 -1.44 -4.19 -13.34
CA ILE A 84 -1.69 -4.97 -14.56
C ILE A 84 -0.66 -6.10 -14.68
N TYR A 85 0.62 -5.78 -14.49
CA TYR A 85 1.69 -6.77 -14.54
C TYR A 85 1.54 -7.86 -13.46
N GLY A 86 1.28 -7.48 -12.23
CA GLY A 86 1.10 -8.39 -11.10
C GLY A 86 -0.12 -9.28 -11.28
N TRP A 87 -1.24 -8.69 -11.74
CA TRP A 87 -2.46 -9.44 -12.06
C TRP A 87 -2.19 -10.51 -13.12
N TYR A 88 -1.63 -10.11 -14.26
CA TYR A 88 -1.27 -11.04 -15.33
C TYR A 88 -0.36 -12.16 -14.83
N ARG A 89 0.66 -11.81 -14.03
CA ARG A 89 1.64 -12.76 -13.52
C ARG A 89 1.02 -13.76 -12.52
N TRP A 90 0.20 -13.27 -11.59
CA TRP A 90 -0.44 -14.12 -10.59
C TRP A 90 -1.53 -14.99 -11.21
N TRP A 91 -2.29 -14.46 -12.18
CA TRP A 91 -3.29 -15.25 -12.90
C TRP A 91 -2.67 -16.38 -13.72
N ARG A 92 -1.56 -16.09 -14.40
CA ARG A 92 -0.92 -17.09 -15.28
C ARG A 92 -0.15 -18.16 -14.49
N GLY A 93 0.14 -17.96 -13.21
CA GLY A 93 0.88 -18.91 -12.36
C GLY A 93 2.29 -19.19 -12.87
N SER A 94 2.81 -20.36 -12.54
CA SER A 94 4.12 -20.87 -13.02
C SER A 94 4.07 -21.52 -14.41
N GLY A 95 2.91 -21.52 -15.09
CA GLY A 95 2.77 -22.08 -16.45
C GLY A 95 2.21 -23.50 -16.52
N GLU A 96 1.93 -24.15 -15.38
CA GLU A 96 1.40 -25.51 -15.31
C GLU A 96 -0.13 -25.62 -15.22
N GLY A 97 -0.85 -24.58 -15.68
CA GLY A 97 -2.29 -24.67 -15.93
C GLY A 97 -3.22 -24.43 -14.73
N GLU A 98 -2.70 -24.25 -13.53
CA GLU A 98 -3.52 -23.86 -12.38
C GLU A 98 -3.35 -22.35 -12.07
N PRO A 99 -4.44 -21.58 -12.08
CA PRO A 99 -4.42 -20.20 -11.58
C PRO A 99 -3.97 -20.21 -10.11
N ASP A 100 -3.16 -19.23 -9.72
CA ASP A 100 -2.63 -19.03 -8.35
C ASP A 100 -1.36 -19.80 -7.93
N ASN A 101 -0.73 -20.62 -8.79
CA ASN A 101 0.46 -21.41 -8.45
C ASN A 101 1.79 -20.68 -8.59
N LEU A 102 1.84 -19.33 -8.48
CA LEU A 102 3.11 -18.63 -8.37
C LEU A 102 3.68 -18.85 -6.96
N PRO A 103 4.84 -19.55 -6.81
CA PRO A 103 5.38 -19.86 -5.49
C PRO A 103 5.91 -18.60 -4.80
N ILE A 104 5.81 -18.58 -3.46
CA ILE A 104 6.52 -17.60 -2.64
C ILE A 104 8.01 -17.94 -2.69
N VAL A 105 8.84 -16.92 -2.92
CA VAL A 105 10.29 -17.06 -2.99
C VAL A 105 10.98 -16.10 -2.04
N ARG A 106 12.24 -16.43 -1.68
CA ARG A 106 13.12 -15.53 -0.92
C ARG A 106 13.97 -14.68 -1.85
N LEU A 107 14.35 -13.51 -1.37
CA LEU A 107 15.29 -12.63 -2.04
C LEU A 107 16.68 -13.27 -2.06
N ASN A 108 17.28 -13.39 -3.23
CA ASN A 108 18.66 -13.81 -3.36
C ASN A 108 19.63 -12.60 -3.29
N GLY A 109 20.90 -12.85 -2.91
CA GLY A 109 21.86 -11.78 -2.68
C GLY A 109 22.13 -10.89 -3.90
N ARG A 110 22.16 -11.46 -5.11
CA ARG A 110 22.37 -10.68 -6.35
C ARG A 110 21.21 -9.74 -6.60
N LEU A 111 19.99 -10.24 -6.45
CA LEU A 111 18.79 -9.43 -6.63
C LEU A 111 18.65 -8.38 -5.50
N ALA A 112 19.06 -8.71 -4.27
CA ALA A 112 19.09 -7.75 -3.16
C ALA A 112 19.99 -6.55 -3.47
N VAL A 113 21.19 -6.80 -3.96
CA VAL A 113 22.12 -5.72 -4.39
C VAL A 113 21.52 -4.89 -5.52
N ALA A 114 20.95 -5.54 -6.56
CA ALA A 114 20.33 -4.83 -7.67
C ALA A 114 19.14 -3.96 -7.23
N LEU A 115 18.25 -4.49 -6.38
CA LEU A 115 17.11 -3.73 -5.85
C LEU A 115 17.55 -2.60 -4.92
N SER A 116 18.61 -2.78 -4.13
CA SER A 116 19.17 -1.71 -3.30
C SER A 116 19.73 -0.58 -4.14
N LEU A 117 20.42 -0.89 -5.25
CA LEU A 117 20.91 0.13 -6.20
C LEU A 117 19.75 0.86 -6.87
N ILE A 118 18.72 0.13 -7.32
CA ILE A 118 17.52 0.71 -7.92
C ILE A 118 16.79 1.61 -6.90
N ALA A 119 16.60 1.14 -5.66
CA ALA A 119 15.99 1.95 -4.60
C ALA A 119 16.78 3.24 -4.33
N THR A 120 18.12 3.17 -4.31
CA THR A 120 18.97 4.34 -4.13
C THR A 120 18.85 5.33 -5.29
N LEU A 121 18.84 4.84 -6.53
CA LEU A 121 18.66 5.71 -7.72
C LEU A 121 17.28 6.36 -7.75
N LEU A 122 16.23 5.59 -7.42
CA LEU A 122 14.86 6.12 -7.28
C LEU A 122 14.80 7.18 -6.18
N PHE A 123 15.38 6.88 -5.00
CA PHE A 123 15.46 7.84 -3.89
C PHE A 123 16.10 9.17 -4.31
N LEU A 124 17.27 9.12 -4.94
CA LEU A 124 17.98 10.33 -5.39
C LEU A 124 17.19 11.09 -6.46
N GLY A 125 16.63 10.38 -7.44
CA GLY A 125 15.84 10.98 -8.51
C GLY A 125 14.55 11.62 -8.00
N ILE A 126 13.81 10.92 -7.16
CA ILE A 126 12.56 11.43 -6.56
C ILE A 126 12.87 12.62 -5.63
N ALA A 127 13.94 12.53 -4.80
CA ALA A 127 14.33 13.61 -3.92
C ALA A 127 14.64 14.90 -4.70
N GLU A 128 15.34 14.76 -5.84
CA GLU A 128 15.66 15.91 -6.68
C GLU A 128 14.40 16.51 -7.32
N ILE A 129 13.47 15.66 -7.78
CA ILE A 129 12.17 16.11 -8.32
C ILE A 129 11.37 16.83 -7.23
N LEU A 130 11.22 16.24 -6.04
CA LEU A 130 10.45 16.85 -4.96
C LEU A 130 11.04 18.18 -4.50
N LYS A 131 12.37 18.29 -4.43
CA LYS A 131 13.06 19.54 -4.06
C LYS A 131 12.89 20.67 -5.08
N ARG A 132 12.86 20.33 -6.37
CA ARG A 132 12.83 21.35 -7.44
C ARG A 132 11.44 21.75 -7.88
N TYR A 133 10.49 20.82 -7.80
CA TYR A 133 9.18 20.98 -8.43
C TYR A 133 8.00 20.86 -7.46
N THR A 134 8.25 20.69 -6.15
CA THR A 134 7.19 20.61 -5.14
C THR A 134 7.57 21.39 -3.87
N ASP A 135 6.56 21.75 -3.09
CA ASP A 135 6.72 22.40 -1.78
C ASP A 135 6.74 21.38 -0.63
N SER A 136 7.24 20.14 -0.87
CA SER A 136 7.31 19.13 0.18
C SER A 136 8.18 19.61 1.34
N PRO A 137 7.70 19.62 2.58
CA PRO A 137 8.49 20.01 3.76
C PRO A 137 9.54 18.96 4.13
N VAL A 138 9.43 17.74 3.62
CA VAL A 138 10.29 16.59 3.96
C VAL A 138 10.67 15.76 2.72
N PRO A 139 11.23 16.36 1.67
CA PRO A 139 11.41 15.71 0.37
C PRO A 139 12.26 14.43 0.42
N TYR A 140 13.24 14.36 1.30
CA TYR A 140 14.07 13.17 1.45
C TYR A 140 13.31 11.99 2.08
N TRP A 141 12.49 12.25 3.08
CA TRP A 141 11.70 11.20 3.72
C TRP A 141 10.57 10.71 2.83
N ASP A 142 9.89 11.61 2.13
CA ASP A 142 8.87 11.27 1.13
C ASP A 142 9.49 10.43 0.01
N SER A 143 10.70 10.81 -0.48
CA SER A 143 11.42 10.05 -1.49
C SER A 143 11.86 8.68 -1.00
N PHE A 144 12.29 8.58 0.26
CA PHE A 144 12.71 7.32 0.87
C PHE A 144 11.55 6.33 0.93
N THR A 145 10.41 6.73 1.49
CA THR A 145 9.24 5.86 1.60
C THR A 145 8.66 5.50 0.23
N THR A 146 8.65 6.44 -0.73
CA THR A 146 8.19 6.21 -2.10
C THR A 146 9.09 5.22 -2.83
N SER A 147 10.41 5.37 -2.77
CA SER A 147 11.35 4.45 -3.42
C SER A 147 11.25 3.02 -2.87
N LEU A 148 11.08 2.88 -1.56
CA LEU A 148 10.84 1.60 -0.92
C LEU A 148 9.50 0.99 -1.36
N GLY A 149 8.42 1.78 -1.44
CA GLY A 149 7.11 1.34 -1.91
C GLY A 149 7.14 0.82 -3.36
N ILE A 150 7.85 1.51 -4.25
CA ILE A 150 8.04 1.08 -5.64
C ILE A 150 8.72 -0.30 -5.68
N VAL A 151 9.82 -0.47 -4.97
CA VAL A 151 10.57 -1.73 -4.93
C VAL A 151 9.74 -2.84 -4.27
N ALA A 152 9.08 -2.56 -3.14
CA ALA A 152 8.26 -3.53 -2.43
C ALA A 152 7.09 -4.03 -3.28
N THR A 153 6.40 -3.14 -4.01
CA THR A 153 5.29 -3.53 -4.89
C THR A 153 5.78 -4.38 -6.07
N TRP A 154 6.97 -4.10 -6.61
CA TRP A 154 7.56 -4.98 -7.61
C TRP A 154 7.89 -6.37 -7.03
N MET A 155 8.44 -6.43 -5.82
CA MET A 155 8.70 -7.69 -5.12
C MET A 155 7.41 -8.45 -4.83
N LEU A 156 6.32 -7.75 -4.47
CA LEU A 156 4.98 -8.33 -4.33
C LEU A 156 4.52 -9.01 -5.61
N ALA A 157 4.67 -8.35 -6.77
CA ALA A 157 4.33 -8.94 -8.06
C ALA A 157 5.12 -10.22 -8.39
N LYS A 158 6.28 -10.39 -7.77
CA LYS A 158 7.14 -11.58 -7.87
C LYS A 158 6.95 -12.58 -6.73
N LYS A 159 6.05 -12.33 -5.79
CA LYS A 159 5.84 -13.07 -4.52
C LYS A 159 7.13 -13.25 -3.71
N ILE A 160 7.99 -12.23 -3.64
CA ILE A 160 9.21 -12.24 -2.83
C ILE A 160 8.86 -11.83 -1.39
N ILE A 161 8.94 -12.78 -0.46
CA ILE A 161 8.50 -12.59 0.94
C ILE A 161 9.20 -11.43 1.67
N ASP A 162 10.46 -11.16 1.31
CA ASP A 162 11.27 -10.14 1.99
C ASP A 162 10.74 -8.71 1.78
N MET A 163 9.78 -8.50 0.85
CA MET A 163 9.07 -7.23 0.69
C MET A 163 8.37 -6.78 1.98
N TRP A 164 7.93 -7.72 2.83
CA TRP A 164 7.24 -7.38 4.07
C TRP A 164 8.09 -6.56 5.02
N TRP A 165 9.40 -6.83 5.08
CA TRP A 165 10.33 -6.02 5.88
C TRP A 165 10.51 -4.61 5.31
N ILE A 166 10.46 -4.47 3.98
CA ILE A 166 10.49 -3.15 3.33
C ILE A 166 9.22 -2.38 3.71
N TRP A 167 8.05 -3.04 3.71
CA TRP A 167 6.80 -2.42 4.16
C TRP A 167 6.83 -2.05 5.65
N VAL A 168 7.39 -2.88 6.51
CA VAL A 168 7.57 -2.54 7.94
C VAL A 168 8.38 -1.24 8.09
N ILE A 169 9.50 -1.12 7.38
CA ILE A 169 10.36 0.07 7.44
C ILE A 169 9.63 1.29 6.87
N ALA A 170 9.06 1.18 5.68
CA ALA A 170 8.38 2.30 5.01
C ALA A 170 7.18 2.81 5.83
N ASN A 171 6.34 1.90 6.32
CA ASN A 171 5.17 2.25 7.12
C ASN A 171 5.56 2.86 8.47
N PHE A 172 6.60 2.33 9.14
CA PHE A 172 7.08 2.90 10.39
C PHE A 172 7.65 4.30 10.22
N VAL A 173 8.44 4.54 9.18
CA VAL A 173 8.95 5.88 8.86
C VAL A 173 7.78 6.84 8.57
N SER A 174 6.80 6.40 7.77
CA SER A 174 5.60 7.20 7.48
C SER A 174 4.80 7.53 8.75
N LEU A 175 4.66 6.55 9.67
CA LEU A 175 4.03 6.76 10.97
C LEU A 175 4.72 7.89 11.76
N CYS A 176 6.06 7.85 11.84
CA CYS A 176 6.83 8.90 12.53
C CYS A 176 6.65 10.28 11.86
N LEU A 177 6.64 10.33 10.52
CA LEU A 177 6.42 11.57 9.76
C LEU A 177 5.03 12.15 10.00
N TYR A 178 3.98 11.32 9.96
CA TYR A 178 2.61 11.77 10.21
C TYR A 178 2.40 12.20 11.66
N TYR A 179 3.04 11.54 12.61
CA TYR A 179 3.07 12.00 14.02
C TYR A 179 3.71 13.37 14.14
N TRP A 180 4.86 13.58 13.51
CA TRP A 180 5.54 14.89 13.50
C TRP A 180 4.70 15.98 12.83
N LYS A 181 3.96 15.64 11.76
CA LYS A 181 3.04 16.57 11.07
C LYS A 181 1.72 16.81 11.84
N GLY A 182 1.45 16.13 12.95
CA GLY A 182 0.19 16.21 13.71
C GLY A 182 -1.01 15.56 13.04
N LEU A 183 -0.80 14.69 12.06
CA LEU A 183 -1.85 14.01 11.28
C LEU A 183 -2.26 12.69 11.95
N TYR A 184 -2.87 12.78 13.12
CA TYR A 184 -3.19 11.63 13.97
C TYR A 184 -4.03 10.51 13.31
N PRO A 185 -5.04 10.79 12.45
CA PRO A 185 -5.74 9.73 11.74
C PRO A 185 -4.80 8.88 10.88
N SER A 186 -3.86 9.52 10.18
CA SER A 186 -2.83 8.82 9.39
C SER A 186 -1.85 8.04 10.27
N VAL A 187 -1.50 8.57 11.46
CA VAL A 187 -0.66 7.83 12.44
C VAL A 187 -1.31 6.49 12.79
N VAL A 188 -2.61 6.50 13.11
CA VAL A 188 -3.35 5.26 13.43
C VAL A 188 -3.34 4.30 12.25
N LEU A 189 -3.61 4.78 11.04
CA LEU A 189 -3.62 3.95 9.83
C LEU A 189 -2.24 3.30 9.58
N PHE A 190 -1.16 4.07 9.64
CA PHE A 190 0.20 3.56 9.41
C PHE A 190 0.71 2.69 10.55
N PHE A 191 0.22 2.86 11.77
CA PHE A 191 0.43 1.91 12.85
C PHE A 191 -0.17 0.54 12.49
N PHE A 192 -1.43 0.51 12.03
CA PHE A 192 -2.04 -0.74 11.58
C PHE A 192 -1.29 -1.35 10.38
N TYR A 193 -0.87 -0.56 9.40
CA TYR A 193 -0.08 -1.05 8.28
C TYR A 193 1.24 -1.67 8.72
N THR A 194 1.94 -1.06 9.68
CA THR A 194 3.19 -1.61 10.23
C THR A 194 2.96 -2.96 10.91
N VAL A 195 1.97 -3.05 11.80
CA VAL A 195 1.62 -4.29 12.51
C VAL A 195 1.19 -5.38 11.52
N MET A 196 0.32 -5.04 10.57
CA MET A 196 -0.18 -6.01 9.58
C MET A 196 0.89 -6.45 8.59
N SER A 197 1.92 -5.64 8.32
CA SER A 197 3.08 -6.06 7.53
C SER A 197 3.87 -7.17 8.24
N VAL A 198 4.01 -7.08 9.57
CA VAL A 198 4.61 -8.16 10.37
C VAL A 198 3.74 -9.42 10.34
N VAL A 199 2.43 -9.29 10.48
CA VAL A 199 1.47 -10.41 10.36
C VAL A 199 1.55 -11.06 8.97
N GLY A 200 1.62 -10.24 7.91
CA GLY A 200 1.79 -10.68 6.53
C GLY A 200 3.06 -11.52 6.33
N TYR A 201 4.19 -11.06 6.87
CA TYR A 201 5.43 -11.82 6.83
C TYR A 201 5.29 -13.21 7.45
N TYR A 202 4.71 -13.31 8.65
CA TYR A 202 4.52 -14.61 9.30
C TYR A 202 3.52 -15.51 8.58
N SER A 203 2.46 -14.93 8.01
CA SER A 203 1.49 -15.66 7.19
C SER A 203 2.16 -16.28 5.96
N TRP A 204 2.93 -15.48 5.20
CA TRP A 204 3.64 -15.93 4.01
C TRP A 204 4.77 -16.90 4.34
N ARG A 205 5.48 -16.70 5.45
CA ARG A 205 6.52 -17.63 5.93
C ARG A 205 5.97 -19.03 6.21
N LYS A 206 4.77 -19.12 6.81
CA LYS A 206 4.10 -20.38 7.04
C LYS A 206 3.80 -21.10 5.72
N ARG A 207 3.24 -20.41 4.75
CA ARG A 207 2.94 -20.97 3.42
C ARG A 207 4.20 -21.37 2.65
N LEU A 208 5.26 -20.57 2.73
CA LEU A 208 6.55 -20.93 2.14
C LEU A 208 7.08 -22.26 2.70
N ALA A 209 6.96 -22.47 4.02
CA ALA A 209 7.36 -23.74 4.64
C ALA A 209 6.47 -24.91 4.17
N GLU A 210 5.16 -24.71 4.03
CA GLU A 210 4.23 -25.71 3.50
C GLU A 210 4.56 -26.07 2.05
N GLN A 211 4.92 -25.11 1.20
CA GLN A 211 5.37 -25.33 -0.18
C GLN A 211 6.64 -26.16 -0.25
N GLN A 212 7.63 -25.89 0.62
CA GLN A 212 8.87 -26.68 0.68
C GLN A 212 8.61 -28.14 1.06
N VAL A 213 7.78 -28.38 2.08
CA VAL A 213 7.41 -29.76 2.49
C VAL A 213 6.66 -30.51 1.38
N ALA A 214 5.81 -29.81 0.61
CA ALA A 214 5.11 -30.43 -0.52
C ALA A 214 6.08 -30.82 -1.64
N TYR A 215 7.08 -29.97 -1.93
CA TYR A 215 8.11 -30.24 -2.95
C TYR A 215 9.02 -31.42 -2.56
N ASP A 216 9.42 -31.54 -1.29
CA ASP A 216 10.29 -32.61 -0.80
C ASP A 216 9.60 -34.00 -0.78
N ARG A 217 8.30 -34.07 -0.99
CA ARG A 217 7.49 -35.30 -1.04
C ARG A 217 7.30 -35.90 -2.47
N ILE A 218 7.69 -35.15 -3.49
CA ILE A 218 7.60 -35.52 -4.91
C ILE A 218 8.95 -36.10 -5.36
#